data_c5c8ed7ed94d110760ea766077b7d2d2
#
_entry.id   c5c8ed7ed94d110760ea766077b7d2d2
#
_cell.length_a   1.000
_cell.length_b   1.000
_cell.length_c   1.000
_cell.angle_alpha   90.00
_cell.angle_beta   90.00
_cell.angle_gamma   90.00
#
_symmetry.space_group_name_H-M   'P 1'
#
loop_
_entity.id
_entity.type
_entity.pdbx_description
1 polymer ?
#
loop_
_entity_poly.entity_id
_entity_poly.type
_entity_poly.pdbx_seq_one_letter_code
_entity_poly.pdbx_strand_id
1 'polypeptide(L)'
;FIIMNNISGFEISPNKKSSRIVDIKIKNETIEKLIFPFKKFDLTAIEYKPFTRFTIAKSLDDLSGNKLSILMNEIIRNRDLGCFIIGPENKNTNIDDIFLVKLSTAISHLIGIPNHDSMAGKYYARFHVKHEDKSDSYLRKAYTNMDLHTDGTYVKEVTDWLLMTKIEEKNVEGGETAMLHLDDWEYCDELFNDP
;
A
#
# COMPACT_ATOMS: atom_id res chain seq x y z
N PHE A 1 9.02 15.24 -15.76
CA PHE A 1 7.94 14.83 -14.83
C PHE A 1 7.86 15.88 -13.71
N ILE A 2 6.82 16.71 -13.73
CA ILE A 2 6.61 17.72 -12.68
C ILE A 2 5.84 16.98 -11.56
N ILE A 3 6.57 16.32 -10.67
CA ILE A 3 6.00 15.89 -9.38
C ILE A 3 5.57 17.18 -8.69
N MET A 4 4.33 17.24 -8.22
CA MET A 4 3.85 18.35 -7.40
C MET A 4 4.68 18.41 -6.12
N ASN A 5 5.75 19.20 -6.11
CA ASN A 5 6.73 19.25 -5.03
C ASN A 5 6.18 19.83 -3.71
N ASN A 6 4.96 20.39 -3.71
CA ASN A 6 4.36 21.04 -2.54
C ASN A 6 2.92 20.57 -2.32
N ILE A 7 2.78 19.48 -1.60
CA ILE A 7 1.49 19.07 -1.04
C ILE A 7 1.53 19.33 0.46
N SER A 8 0.60 20.14 0.95
CA SER A 8 0.52 20.45 2.38
C SER A 8 0.44 19.17 3.22
N GLY A 9 1.25 19.08 4.26
CA GLY A 9 1.27 17.93 5.16
C GLY A 9 2.04 16.70 4.67
N PHE A 10 2.65 16.77 3.47
CA PHE A 10 3.40 15.66 2.87
C PHE A 10 4.73 16.13 2.29
N GLU A 11 5.74 15.28 2.38
CA GLU A 11 7.03 15.45 1.71
C GLU A 11 7.12 14.39 0.61
N ILE A 12 7.38 14.82 -0.61
CA ILE A 12 7.44 13.95 -1.80
C ILE A 12 8.85 14.01 -2.35
N SER A 13 9.44 12.83 -2.58
CA SER A 13 10.80 12.74 -3.15
C SER A 13 10.95 11.49 -4.02
N PRO A 14 11.87 11.50 -4.99
CA PRO A 14 12.29 10.29 -5.67
C PRO A 14 12.89 9.29 -4.67
N ASN A 15 12.60 8.00 -4.86
CA ASN A 15 13.24 6.97 -4.05
C ASN A 15 14.72 6.84 -4.41
N LYS A 16 15.56 6.61 -3.39
CA LYS A 16 17.03 6.53 -3.58
C LYS A 16 17.49 5.25 -4.29
N LYS A 17 16.68 4.19 -4.25
CA LYS A 17 17.04 2.86 -4.78
C LYS A 17 16.45 2.59 -6.16
N SER A 18 15.40 3.30 -6.55
CA SER A 18 14.70 3.07 -7.82
C SER A 18 14.10 4.37 -8.36
N SER A 19 14.36 4.66 -9.63
CA SER A 19 13.73 5.76 -10.35
C SER A 19 12.23 5.58 -10.59
N ARG A 20 11.72 4.34 -10.43
CA ARG A 20 10.30 4.01 -10.64
C ARG A 20 9.45 4.19 -9.40
N ILE A 21 10.04 4.53 -8.28
CA ILE A 21 9.36 4.65 -6.99
C ILE A 21 9.37 6.10 -6.52
N VAL A 22 8.25 6.54 -5.99
CA VAL A 22 8.12 7.85 -5.33
C VAL A 22 7.92 7.63 -3.83
N ASP A 23 8.73 8.29 -3.02
CA ASP A 23 8.57 8.30 -1.56
C ASP A 23 7.64 9.44 -1.15
N ILE A 24 6.64 9.12 -0.33
CA ILE A 24 5.67 10.06 0.24
C ILE A 24 5.73 9.95 1.75
N LYS A 25 6.24 10.97 2.43
CA LYS A 25 6.28 11.01 3.88
C LYS A 25 5.13 11.87 4.41
N ILE A 26 4.37 11.32 5.32
CA ILE A 26 3.29 12.01 6.03
C ILE A 26 3.91 12.75 7.21
N LYS A 27 3.82 14.07 7.24
CA LYS A 27 4.35 14.88 8.33
C LYS A 27 3.62 14.60 9.65
N ASN A 28 4.32 14.71 10.77
CA ASN A 28 3.75 14.46 12.09
C ASN A 28 2.49 15.29 12.36
N GLU A 29 2.48 16.55 11.96
CA GLU A 29 1.29 17.41 12.09
C GLU A 29 0.05 16.87 11.35
N THR A 30 0.26 16.19 10.23
CA THR A 30 -0.82 15.53 9.46
C THR A 30 -1.30 14.29 10.18
N ILE A 31 -0.38 13.47 10.71
CA ILE A 31 -0.73 12.31 11.55
C ILE A 31 -1.58 12.73 12.74
N GLU A 32 -1.18 13.77 13.46
CA GLU A 32 -1.95 14.28 14.62
C GLU A 32 -3.36 14.71 14.22
N LYS A 33 -3.52 15.39 13.08
CA LYS A 33 -4.83 15.77 12.56
C LYS A 33 -5.69 14.58 12.12
N LEU A 34 -5.10 13.43 11.77
CA LEU A 34 -5.83 12.22 11.40
C LEU A 34 -6.34 11.43 12.60
N ILE A 35 -5.75 11.59 13.79
CA ILE A 35 -6.13 10.83 14.98
C ILE A 35 -7.63 10.94 15.26
N PHE A 36 -8.17 12.17 15.27
CA PHE A 36 -9.56 12.39 15.60
C PHE A 36 -10.52 11.78 14.55
N PRO A 37 -10.42 12.07 13.25
CA PRO A 37 -11.29 11.45 12.25
C PRO A 37 -11.15 9.92 12.21
N PHE A 38 -9.97 9.36 12.46
CA PHE A 38 -9.78 7.91 12.49
C PHE A 38 -10.36 7.26 13.75
N LYS A 39 -10.36 7.94 14.89
CA LYS A 39 -11.03 7.46 16.12
C LYS A 39 -12.56 7.49 16.05
N LYS A 40 -13.14 8.26 15.15
CA LYS A 40 -14.59 8.37 14.98
C LYS A 40 -15.27 7.05 14.61
N PHE A 41 -14.54 6.16 13.93
CA PHE A 41 -15.04 4.86 13.51
C PHE A 41 -14.16 3.76 14.09
N ASP A 42 -14.76 2.73 14.68
CA ASP A 42 -14.07 1.50 15.04
C ASP A 42 -13.79 0.63 13.79
N LEU A 43 -13.02 -0.45 13.95
CA LEU A 43 -12.72 -1.36 12.84
C LEU A 43 -13.97 -2.04 12.28
N THR A 44 -14.93 -2.37 13.14
CA THR A 44 -16.19 -2.99 12.70
C THR A 44 -16.97 -2.05 11.78
N ALA A 45 -17.04 -0.76 12.13
CA ALA A 45 -17.66 0.23 11.24
C ALA A 45 -16.94 0.32 9.89
N ILE A 46 -15.60 0.33 9.89
CA ILE A 46 -14.79 0.37 8.67
C ILE A 46 -15.00 -0.91 7.82
N GLU A 47 -15.13 -2.07 8.44
CA GLU A 47 -15.31 -3.34 7.74
C GLU A 47 -16.69 -3.50 7.11
N TYR A 48 -17.74 -3.10 7.81
CA TYR A 48 -19.13 -3.40 7.41
C TYR A 48 -19.91 -2.19 6.86
N LYS A 49 -19.41 -0.96 7.01
CA LYS A 49 -20.09 0.27 6.54
C LYS A 49 -19.22 0.97 5.48
N PRO A 50 -19.40 0.69 4.18
CA PRO A 50 -18.54 1.25 3.14
C PRO A 50 -18.36 2.77 3.17
N PHE A 51 -19.39 3.52 3.52
CA PHE A 51 -19.30 4.99 3.61
C PHE A 51 -18.28 5.50 4.62
N THR A 52 -18.01 4.73 5.70
CA THR A 52 -16.99 5.12 6.68
C THR A 52 -15.60 5.12 6.08
N ARG A 53 -15.33 4.21 5.15
CA ARG A 53 -14.05 4.10 4.43
C ARG A 53 -13.79 5.34 3.57
N PHE A 54 -14.79 5.77 2.81
CA PHE A 54 -14.69 6.99 2.01
C PHE A 54 -14.59 8.24 2.90
N THR A 55 -15.19 8.23 4.08
CA THR A 55 -15.08 9.34 5.03
C THR A 55 -13.65 9.49 5.55
N ILE A 56 -12.98 8.40 5.94
CA ILE A 56 -11.60 8.47 6.40
C ILE A 56 -10.64 8.77 5.23
N ALA A 57 -10.91 8.26 4.03
CA ALA A 57 -10.15 8.59 2.82
C ALA A 57 -10.23 10.10 2.52
N LYS A 58 -11.46 10.65 2.55
CA LYS A 58 -11.66 12.09 2.38
C LYS A 58 -10.91 12.90 3.44
N SER A 59 -10.95 12.47 4.70
CA SER A 59 -10.22 13.16 5.78
C SER A 59 -8.72 13.22 5.53
N LEU A 60 -8.14 12.16 4.95
CA LEU A 60 -6.74 12.14 4.56
C LEU A 60 -6.46 13.09 3.39
N ASP A 61 -7.28 13.06 2.35
CA ASP A 61 -7.07 13.89 1.16
C ASP A 61 -7.29 15.39 1.42
N ASP A 62 -8.26 15.74 2.26
CA ASP A 62 -8.53 17.12 2.66
C ASP A 62 -7.30 17.81 3.29
N LEU A 63 -6.49 17.06 4.06
CA LEU A 63 -5.25 17.58 4.65
C LEU A 63 -4.17 17.89 3.62
N SER A 64 -4.26 17.30 2.44
CA SER A 64 -3.40 17.61 1.28
C SER A 64 -3.95 18.71 0.37
N GLY A 65 -5.14 19.25 0.68
CA GLY A 65 -5.89 20.11 -0.23
C GLY A 65 -6.42 19.35 -1.45
N ASN A 66 -6.84 18.11 -1.28
CA ASN A 66 -7.32 17.19 -2.31
C ASN A 66 -6.28 16.91 -3.43
N LYS A 67 -5.00 16.90 -3.07
CA LYS A 67 -3.90 16.68 -4.01
C LYS A 67 -3.24 15.30 -3.87
N LEU A 68 -3.40 14.63 -2.73
CA LEU A 68 -2.78 13.33 -2.49
C LEU A 68 -3.37 12.26 -3.41
N SER A 69 -4.69 12.22 -3.55
CA SER A 69 -5.39 11.30 -4.46
C SER A 69 -4.95 11.50 -5.92
N ILE A 70 -4.81 12.75 -6.35
CA ILE A 70 -4.34 13.07 -7.70
C ILE A 70 -2.90 12.57 -7.87
N LEU A 71 -1.99 12.90 -6.96
CA LEU A 71 -0.59 12.49 -7.03
C LEU A 71 -0.46 10.96 -7.08
N MET A 72 -1.13 10.24 -6.18
CA MET A 72 -1.04 8.78 -6.15
C MET A 72 -1.53 8.14 -7.45
N ASN A 73 -2.66 8.63 -8.00
CA ASN A 73 -3.18 8.15 -9.27
C ASN A 73 -2.24 8.48 -10.44
N GLU A 74 -1.61 9.64 -10.46
CA GLU A 74 -0.60 9.99 -11.46
C GLU A 74 0.62 9.06 -11.39
N ILE A 75 1.12 8.77 -10.19
CA ILE A 75 2.28 7.87 -10.01
C ILE A 75 1.97 6.48 -10.53
N ILE A 76 0.88 5.85 -10.06
CA ILE A 76 0.58 4.46 -10.40
C ILE A 76 0.15 4.25 -11.85
N ARG A 77 -0.34 5.29 -12.53
CA ARG A 77 -0.72 5.24 -13.95
C ARG A 77 0.39 5.67 -14.90
N ASN A 78 1.50 6.16 -14.37
CA ASN A 78 2.64 6.53 -15.19
C ASN A 78 3.54 5.33 -15.42
N ARG A 79 3.74 4.96 -16.69
CA ARG A 79 4.56 3.81 -17.07
C ARG A 79 6.05 3.97 -16.69
N ASP A 80 6.54 5.19 -16.58
CA ASP A 80 7.92 5.44 -16.16
C ASP A 80 8.11 5.27 -14.63
N LEU A 81 7.02 5.24 -13.88
CA LEU A 81 6.96 5.06 -12.44
C LEU A 81 6.22 3.76 -12.09
N GLY A 82 5.06 3.85 -11.50
CA GLY A 82 4.14 2.75 -11.22
C GLY A 82 4.06 2.35 -9.74
N CYS A 83 4.91 2.91 -8.89
CA CYS A 83 4.92 2.57 -7.46
C CYS A 83 5.17 3.80 -6.58
N PHE A 84 4.58 3.80 -5.39
CA PHE A 84 4.94 4.73 -4.31
C PHE A 84 5.12 3.99 -2.99
N ILE A 85 5.92 4.58 -2.12
CA ILE A 85 6.04 4.17 -0.71
C ILE A 85 5.50 5.33 0.12
N ILE A 86 4.50 5.06 0.95
CA ILE A 86 3.89 6.09 1.80
C ILE A 86 3.94 5.67 3.27
N GLY A 87 4.34 6.60 4.14
CA GLY A 87 4.40 6.35 5.57
C GLY A 87 4.68 7.61 6.37
N PRO A 88 4.67 7.52 7.71
CA PRO A 88 5.00 8.64 8.58
C PRO A 88 6.47 9.06 8.39
N GLU A 89 6.75 10.34 8.52
CA GLU A 89 8.14 10.86 8.43
C GLU A 89 9.03 10.36 9.58
N ASN A 90 8.44 10.13 10.75
CA ASN A 90 9.13 9.64 11.95
C ASN A 90 8.28 8.60 12.69
N LYS A 91 8.91 7.84 13.59
CA LYS A 91 8.18 7.00 14.54
C LYS A 91 7.30 7.86 15.43
N ASN A 92 6.01 7.56 15.47
CA ASN A 92 5.03 8.28 16.26
C ASN A 92 4.31 7.27 17.16
N THR A 93 4.25 7.54 18.48
CA THR A 93 3.62 6.66 19.48
C THR A 93 2.10 6.58 19.32
N ASN A 94 1.48 7.51 18.60
CA ASN A 94 0.05 7.48 18.28
C ASN A 94 -0.32 6.56 17.11
N ILE A 95 0.68 5.99 16.45
CA ILE A 95 0.50 5.05 15.35
C ILE A 95 0.55 3.63 15.90
N ASP A 96 -0.61 3.03 16.09
CA ASP A 96 -0.79 1.62 16.40
C ASP A 96 -1.22 0.84 15.13
N ASP A 97 -1.40 -0.46 15.28
CA ASP A 97 -1.85 -1.34 14.19
C ASP A 97 -3.26 -0.95 13.67
N ILE A 98 -4.14 -0.49 14.55
CA ILE A 98 -5.49 -0.03 14.19
C ILE A 98 -5.41 1.23 13.34
N PHE A 99 -4.54 2.18 13.71
CA PHE A 99 -4.31 3.38 12.93
C PHE A 99 -3.77 3.03 11.54
N LEU A 100 -2.81 2.09 11.47
CA LEU A 100 -2.22 1.66 10.19
C LEU A 100 -3.25 0.98 9.27
N VAL A 101 -4.14 0.15 9.80
CA VAL A 101 -5.25 -0.45 9.02
C VAL A 101 -6.17 0.64 8.47
N LYS A 102 -6.50 1.66 9.26
CA LYS A 102 -7.33 2.78 8.80
C LYS A 102 -6.62 3.65 7.78
N LEU A 103 -5.33 3.89 7.96
CA LEU A 103 -4.51 4.63 6.99
C LEU A 103 -4.43 3.88 5.67
N SER A 104 -4.16 2.59 5.70
CA SER A 104 -4.16 1.72 4.51
C SER A 104 -5.52 1.73 3.80
N THR A 105 -6.61 1.64 4.57
CA THR A 105 -7.97 1.75 4.04
C THR A 105 -8.22 3.11 3.39
N ALA A 106 -7.80 4.20 4.03
CA ALA A 106 -7.95 5.54 3.46
C ALA A 106 -7.18 5.66 2.14
N ILE A 107 -5.91 5.22 2.10
CA ILE A 107 -5.08 5.25 0.89
C ILE A 107 -5.72 4.44 -0.25
N SER A 108 -6.16 3.20 0.02
CA SER A 108 -6.78 2.36 -1.00
C SER A 108 -8.03 3.00 -1.60
N HIS A 109 -8.86 3.66 -0.78
CA HIS A 109 -10.09 4.33 -1.23
C HIS A 109 -9.88 5.69 -1.90
N LEU A 110 -8.67 6.23 -1.88
CA LEU A 110 -8.28 7.37 -2.73
C LEU A 110 -7.88 6.94 -4.14
N ILE A 111 -7.57 5.66 -4.33
CA ILE A 111 -7.15 5.12 -5.63
C ILE A 111 -8.31 4.39 -6.31
N GLY A 112 -9.03 3.56 -5.57
CA GLY A 112 -10.11 2.74 -6.09
C GLY A 112 -10.94 2.08 -5.01
N ILE A 113 -11.64 1.02 -5.36
CA ILE A 113 -12.42 0.21 -4.42
C ILE A 113 -11.68 -1.12 -4.25
N PRO A 114 -11.24 -1.46 -3.03
CA PRO A 114 -10.58 -2.73 -2.78
C PRO A 114 -11.49 -3.93 -3.08
N ASN A 115 -10.94 -4.95 -3.69
CA ASN A 115 -11.61 -6.22 -3.89
C ASN A 115 -11.90 -6.90 -2.54
N HIS A 116 -12.97 -7.67 -2.49
CA HIS A 116 -13.26 -8.49 -1.33
C HIS A 116 -12.35 -9.73 -1.35
N ASP A 117 -11.57 -9.91 -0.30
CA ASP A 117 -10.79 -11.13 -0.10
C ASP A 117 -11.69 -12.22 0.49
N SER A 118 -12.00 -13.23 -0.32
CA SER A 118 -12.86 -14.34 0.09
C SER A 118 -12.25 -15.19 1.21
N MET A 119 -10.94 -15.28 1.30
CA MET A 119 -10.23 -16.04 2.35
C MET A 119 -10.27 -15.30 3.69
N ALA A 120 -10.08 -14.00 3.68
CA ALA A 120 -10.13 -13.16 4.88
C ALA A 120 -11.56 -12.77 5.26
N GLY A 121 -12.53 -12.88 4.34
CA GLY A 121 -13.91 -12.43 4.53
C GLY A 121 -14.07 -10.92 4.62
N LYS A 122 -13.08 -10.15 4.13
CA LYS A 122 -12.98 -8.70 4.25
C LYS A 122 -12.37 -8.11 2.97
N TYR A 123 -12.30 -6.78 2.89
CA TYR A 123 -11.61 -6.07 1.81
C TYR A 123 -10.09 -5.95 2.03
N TYR A 124 -9.55 -6.56 3.07
CA TYR A 124 -8.11 -6.66 3.34
C TYR A 124 -7.79 -7.99 4.03
N ALA A 125 -6.58 -8.48 3.83
CA ALA A 125 -6.02 -9.62 4.53
C ALA A 125 -4.92 -9.19 5.50
N ARG A 126 -4.79 -9.89 6.63
CA ARG A 126 -3.67 -9.74 7.56
C ARG A 126 -2.80 -10.98 7.50
N PHE A 127 -1.54 -10.77 7.25
CA PHE A 127 -0.53 -11.82 7.27
C PHE A 127 0.42 -11.60 8.43
N HIS A 128 0.77 -12.67 9.11
CA HIS A 128 1.82 -12.64 10.11
C HIS A 128 2.58 -13.97 10.09
N VAL A 129 3.87 -13.88 10.39
CA VAL A 129 4.73 -15.05 10.48
C VAL A 129 4.34 -15.86 11.72
N LYS A 130 4.02 -17.13 11.52
CA LYS A 130 3.83 -18.12 12.59
C LYS A 130 5.03 -19.05 12.58
N HIS A 131 5.92 -18.89 13.55
CA HIS A 131 7.15 -19.70 13.63
C HIS A 131 6.90 -21.20 13.87
N GLU A 132 5.70 -21.56 14.28
CA GLU A 132 5.29 -22.96 14.52
C GLU A 132 4.95 -23.72 13.22
N ASP A 133 4.59 -23.00 12.17
CA ASP A 133 4.18 -23.60 10.90
C ASP A 133 5.35 -23.57 9.91
N LYS A 134 6.05 -24.69 9.82
CA LYS A 134 7.12 -24.92 8.85
C LYS A 134 6.60 -25.53 7.53
N SER A 135 5.28 -25.55 7.32
CA SER A 135 4.73 -26.06 6.07
C SER A 135 5.17 -25.18 4.90
N ASP A 136 5.48 -25.83 3.79
CA ASP A 136 5.93 -25.19 2.55
C ASP A 136 4.75 -24.63 1.72
N SER A 137 3.63 -24.32 2.38
CA SER A 137 2.50 -23.74 1.67
C SER A 137 2.85 -22.33 1.18
N TYR A 138 2.47 -22.02 -0.04
CA TYR A 138 2.75 -20.77 -0.75
C TYR A 138 2.49 -19.49 0.09
N LEU A 139 1.44 -19.49 0.90
CA LEU A 139 1.07 -18.34 1.75
C LEU A 139 1.85 -18.28 3.08
N ARG A 140 2.75 -19.22 3.36
CA ARG A 140 3.42 -19.39 4.65
C ARG A 140 4.93 -19.52 4.56
N LYS A 141 5.53 -19.13 3.41
CA LYS A 141 6.97 -19.13 3.19
C LYS A 141 7.66 -18.04 3.99
N ALA A 142 7.74 -18.23 5.31
CA ALA A 142 8.40 -17.28 6.20
C ALA A 142 9.94 -17.39 6.17
N TYR A 143 10.47 -18.50 5.67
CA TYR A 143 11.89 -18.83 5.74
C TYR A 143 12.55 -19.07 4.38
N THR A 144 11.80 -18.97 3.30
CA THR A 144 12.29 -19.17 1.94
C THR A 144 11.95 -17.96 1.08
N ASN A 145 12.77 -17.69 0.09
CA ASN A 145 12.45 -16.65 -0.89
C ASN A 145 11.18 -17.02 -1.66
N MET A 146 10.36 -16.04 -1.92
CA MET A 146 9.25 -16.17 -2.84
C MET A 146 9.71 -15.68 -4.21
N ASP A 147 9.50 -16.50 -5.23
CA ASP A 147 9.83 -16.12 -6.59
C ASP A 147 8.99 -14.93 -7.06
N LEU A 148 9.51 -14.16 -8.00
CA LEU A 148 8.77 -13.08 -8.64
C LEU A 148 7.52 -13.65 -9.32
N HIS A 149 6.38 -13.05 -9.05
CA HIS A 149 5.08 -13.47 -9.56
C HIS A 149 4.16 -12.27 -9.67
N THR A 150 3.05 -12.44 -10.35
CA THR A 150 1.96 -11.48 -10.39
C THR A 150 0.82 -11.99 -9.52
N ASP A 151 0.21 -11.09 -8.74
CA ASP A 151 -0.97 -11.42 -7.94
C ASP A 151 -2.25 -11.42 -8.77
N GLY A 152 -3.23 -12.22 -8.33
CA GLY A 152 -4.56 -12.25 -8.94
C GLY A 152 -4.68 -13.05 -10.22
N THR A 153 -3.65 -13.78 -10.65
CA THR A 153 -3.63 -14.54 -11.92
C THR A 153 -4.71 -15.62 -11.99
N TYR A 154 -5.10 -16.20 -10.86
CA TYR A 154 -6.04 -17.34 -10.79
C TYR A 154 -7.42 -16.96 -10.29
N VAL A 155 -7.73 -15.68 -10.09
CA VAL A 155 -9.03 -15.19 -9.69
C VAL A 155 -9.78 -14.61 -10.87
N LYS A 156 -11.12 -14.63 -10.83
CA LYS A 156 -11.94 -14.12 -11.93
C LYS A 156 -11.85 -12.60 -12.10
N GLU A 157 -11.50 -11.89 -11.04
CA GLU A 157 -11.32 -10.44 -11.04
C GLU A 157 -9.83 -10.13 -11.05
N VAL A 158 -9.38 -9.44 -12.08
CA VAL A 158 -8.00 -8.97 -12.19
C VAL A 158 -7.77 -7.86 -11.17
N THR A 159 -6.69 -7.96 -10.42
CA THR A 159 -6.26 -6.91 -9.50
C THR A 159 -5.38 -5.91 -10.26
N ASP A 160 -5.85 -4.66 -10.37
CA ASP A 160 -5.07 -3.60 -11.04
C ASP A 160 -3.88 -3.14 -10.19
N TRP A 161 -4.07 -3.07 -8.86
CA TRP A 161 -3.10 -2.51 -7.92
C TRP A 161 -3.07 -3.31 -6.64
N LEU A 162 -1.87 -3.51 -6.09
CA LEU A 162 -1.66 -4.12 -4.78
C LEU A 162 -1.17 -3.06 -3.79
N LEU A 163 -1.84 -2.94 -2.65
CA LEU A 163 -1.40 -2.12 -1.52
C LEU A 163 -0.97 -3.03 -0.37
N MET A 164 0.30 -3.00 -0.03
CA MET A 164 0.84 -3.71 1.13
C MET A 164 1.18 -2.72 2.25
N THR A 165 0.83 -3.08 3.47
CA THR A 165 1.12 -2.26 4.66
C THR A 165 1.91 -3.08 5.67
N LYS A 166 3.13 -2.63 5.95
CA LYS A 166 3.93 -3.20 7.03
C LYS A 166 3.43 -2.64 8.36
N ILE A 167 2.95 -3.51 9.24
CA ILE A 167 2.42 -3.14 10.54
C ILE A 167 3.49 -3.26 11.62
N GLU A 168 4.20 -4.38 11.64
CA GLU A 168 5.24 -4.66 12.64
C GLU A 168 6.40 -5.42 12.01
N GLU A 169 7.60 -5.12 12.48
CA GLU A 169 8.83 -5.84 12.13
C GLU A 169 9.71 -5.93 13.38
N LYS A 170 10.01 -7.16 13.80
CA LYS A 170 10.91 -7.43 14.94
C LYS A 170 11.87 -8.55 14.58
N ASN A 171 13.17 -8.31 14.77
CA ASN A 171 14.23 -9.31 14.62
C ASN A 171 14.17 -10.05 13.26
N VAL A 172 13.94 -9.31 12.18
CA VAL A 172 13.84 -9.84 10.83
C VAL A 172 15.13 -9.54 10.08
N GLU A 173 15.72 -10.57 9.48
CA GLU A 173 16.77 -10.45 8.45
C GLU A 173 16.16 -10.86 7.12
N GLY A 174 16.28 -10.02 6.09
CA GLY A 174 15.60 -10.23 4.81
C GLY A 174 14.13 -9.82 4.85
N GLY A 175 13.31 -10.41 3.99
CA GLY A 175 11.87 -10.13 3.91
C GLY A 175 11.55 -8.82 3.19
N GLU A 176 12.50 -8.29 2.42
CA GLU A 176 12.27 -7.15 1.55
C GLU A 176 11.31 -7.55 0.43
N THR A 177 10.46 -6.61 0.05
CA THR A 177 9.65 -6.74 -1.16
C THR A 177 10.50 -6.40 -2.37
N ALA A 178 10.72 -7.37 -3.25
CA ALA A 178 11.35 -7.15 -4.55
C ALA A 178 10.26 -6.91 -5.61
N MET A 179 10.48 -5.91 -6.46
CA MET A 179 9.59 -5.59 -7.57
C MET A 179 10.40 -5.45 -8.84
N LEU A 180 9.91 -6.04 -9.92
CA LEU A 180 10.47 -5.89 -11.27
C LEU A 180 9.41 -5.23 -12.16
N HIS A 181 9.77 -4.12 -12.78
CA HIS A 181 8.94 -3.53 -13.83
C HIS A 181 9.18 -4.27 -15.14
N LEU A 182 8.12 -4.57 -15.89
CA LEU A 182 8.24 -5.34 -17.13
C LEU A 182 9.15 -4.67 -18.15
N ASP A 183 9.14 -3.33 -18.24
CA ASP A 183 10.02 -2.61 -19.16
C ASP A 183 11.52 -2.71 -18.79
N ASP A 184 11.83 -3.10 -17.56
CA ASP A 184 13.21 -3.31 -17.09
C ASP A 184 13.62 -4.79 -17.16
N TRP A 185 12.73 -5.67 -17.59
CA TRP A 185 13.00 -7.09 -17.72
C TRP A 185 13.55 -7.41 -19.12
N GLU A 186 14.78 -7.88 -19.18
CA GLU A 186 15.49 -8.14 -20.43
C GLU A 186 14.82 -9.17 -21.36
N TYR A 187 14.00 -10.09 -20.81
CA TYR A 187 13.26 -11.09 -21.57
C TYR A 187 11.80 -10.71 -21.86
N CYS A 188 11.43 -9.48 -21.61
CA CYS A 188 10.05 -9.03 -21.79
C CYS A 188 9.57 -9.21 -23.24
N ASP A 189 10.40 -8.83 -24.20
CA ASP A 189 10.07 -8.93 -25.64
C ASP A 189 9.93 -10.38 -26.09
N GLU A 190 10.73 -11.30 -25.55
CA GLU A 190 10.65 -12.73 -25.85
C GLU A 190 9.32 -13.30 -25.35
N LEU A 191 8.90 -12.94 -24.13
CA LEU A 191 7.65 -13.41 -23.54
C LEU A 191 6.42 -12.94 -24.36
N PHE A 192 6.42 -11.69 -24.82
CA PHE A 192 5.28 -11.14 -25.57
C PHE A 192 5.24 -11.56 -27.04
N ASN A 193 6.35 -12.04 -27.59
CA ASN A 193 6.45 -12.51 -28.96
C ASN A 193 6.45 -14.04 -29.08
N ASP A 194 6.38 -14.77 -27.97
CA ASP A 194 6.22 -16.22 -27.98
C ASP A 194 4.79 -16.57 -28.40
N PRO A 195 4.57 -17.36 -29.50
CA PRO A 195 3.28 -17.61 -30.11
C PRO A 195 2.37 -18.53 -29.28
#